data_3ea8daf26aecb407eac994f39a5b1b0f
#
_entry.id   3ea8daf26aecb407eac994f39a5b1b0f
#
_cell.length_a   1.000
_cell.length_b   1.000
_cell.length_c   1.000
_cell.angle_alpha   90.00
_cell.angle_beta   90.00
_cell.angle_gamma   90.00
#
_symmetry.space_group_name_H-M   'P 1'
#
loop_
_entity.id
_entity.type
_entity.pdbx_description
1 polymer ?
#
loop_
_entity_poly.entity_id
_entity_poly.type
_entity_poly.pdbx_seq_one_letter_code
_entity_poly.pdbx_strand_id
1 'polypeptide(L)'
;MIEVDHISRYFGTVAAVDDVSLEVERGSITVLVGTSGSGKSTLLRMINRLIEPSSGAIRIDGRDTAGVPQEELRRGIGYAIQGHGLFPHWSVARNIATVPGLLGWDKARIARRVTELLELFELDPALYASKFPHQLSGGQQQRIGVARALAAEPAILLMDEPFGALDPIIRAKAQEDLLALQKRLGITIVLVTHDMEEALRLGDKIAVMDSGRLLQYASPQEILLRPAPGFVERLIGGPDRPLRLLSLGKVADLAEPGSGSGEPIAADASLRDALAILLWRRADSLSVAGADGRRPERVTLSAILQQAGRPA
;
A
#
# COMPACT_ATOMS: atom_id res chain seq x y z
N MET A 1 -12.10 11.33 3.13
CA MET A 1 -10.83 11.83 3.73
C MET A 1 -10.08 12.74 2.76
N ILE A 2 -9.67 12.27 1.57
CA ILE A 2 -9.07 13.12 0.54
C ILE A 2 -9.98 13.10 -0.67
N GLU A 3 -10.39 14.27 -1.14
CA GLU A 3 -11.17 14.45 -2.36
C GLU A 3 -10.29 15.15 -3.39
N VAL A 4 -10.15 14.56 -4.54
CA VAL A 4 -9.50 15.12 -5.73
C VAL A 4 -10.59 15.41 -6.75
N ASP A 5 -10.77 16.69 -7.10
CA ASP A 5 -11.92 17.18 -7.85
C ASP A 5 -11.44 17.89 -9.12
N HIS A 6 -11.58 17.24 -10.27
CA HIS A 6 -11.22 17.73 -11.61
C HIS A 6 -9.81 18.34 -11.69
N ILE A 7 -8.83 17.66 -11.04
CA ILE A 7 -7.45 18.14 -10.95
C ILE A 7 -6.73 17.99 -12.28
N SER A 8 -6.10 19.08 -12.71
CA SER A 8 -5.17 19.07 -13.83
C SER A 8 -3.85 19.75 -13.49
N ARG A 9 -2.76 19.29 -14.12
CA ARG A 9 -1.45 19.92 -14.05
C ARG A 9 -0.75 19.89 -15.40
N TYR A 10 -0.39 21.07 -15.88
CA TYR A 10 0.34 21.26 -17.12
C TYR A 10 1.75 21.75 -16.84
N PHE A 11 2.74 21.21 -17.53
CA PHE A 11 4.11 21.71 -17.60
C PHE A 11 4.37 22.15 -19.05
N GLY A 12 4.29 23.44 -19.29
CA GLY A 12 4.24 23.99 -20.65
C GLY A 12 3.02 23.44 -21.41
N THR A 13 3.25 22.72 -22.50
CA THR A 13 2.18 22.08 -23.31
C THR A 13 1.85 20.65 -22.90
N VAL A 14 2.60 20.08 -21.94
CA VAL A 14 2.41 18.68 -21.51
C VAL A 14 1.44 18.62 -20.35
N ALA A 15 0.33 17.91 -20.52
CA ALA A 15 -0.59 17.57 -19.45
C ALA A 15 -0.02 16.38 -18.64
N ALA A 16 0.61 16.69 -17.50
CA ALA A 16 1.12 15.66 -16.60
C ALA A 16 0.01 14.98 -15.79
N VAL A 17 -1.07 15.71 -15.50
CA VAL A 17 -2.34 15.22 -14.95
C VAL A 17 -3.44 15.98 -15.67
N ASP A 18 -4.47 15.27 -16.14
CA ASP A 18 -5.52 15.79 -16.99
C ASP A 18 -6.89 15.33 -16.49
N ASP A 19 -7.63 16.22 -15.86
CA ASP A 19 -9.01 16.04 -15.38
C ASP A 19 -9.22 14.80 -14.50
N VAL A 20 -8.41 14.64 -13.46
CA VAL A 20 -8.48 13.51 -12.54
C VAL A 20 -9.39 13.81 -11.36
N SER A 21 -10.37 12.92 -11.12
CA SER A 21 -11.25 12.95 -9.93
C SER A 21 -11.24 11.59 -9.23
N LEU A 22 -11.01 11.58 -7.92
CA LEU A 22 -11.09 10.39 -7.08
C LEU A 22 -11.29 10.78 -5.61
N GLU A 23 -11.79 9.83 -4.82
CA GLU A 23 -12.00 10.00 -3.38
C GLU A 23 -11.27 8.90 -2.60
N VAL A 24 -10.40 9.30 -1.65
CA VAL A 24 -9.70 8.38 -0.75
C VAL A 24 -10.46 8.32 0.57
N GLU A 25 -10.93 7.15 0.93
CA GLU A 25 -11.64 6.91 2.19
C GLU A 25 -10.69 6.99 3.39
N ARG A 26 -11.23 7.38 4.55
CA ARG A 26 -10.45 7.43 5.80
C ARG A 26 -10.04 6.02 6.22
N GLY A 27 -8.79 5.85 6.62
CA GLY A 27 -8.27 4.57 7.10
C GLY A 27 -8.15 3.50 6.01
N SER A 28 -8.19 3.89 4.73
CA SER A 28 -7.98 2.98 3.60
C SER A 28 -6.62 3.18 2.95
N ILE A 29 -6.21 2.20 2.15
CA ILE A 29 -5.06 2.28 1.25
C ILE A 29 -5.57 2.47 -0.17
N THR A 30 -5.26 3.61 -0.78
CA THR A 30 -5.45 3.85 -2.21
C THR A 30 -4.13 3.74 -2.94
N VAL A 31 -4.06 2.90 -3.96
CA VAL A 31 -2.85 2.72 -4.77
C VAL A 31 -3.01 3.36 -6.13
N LEU A 32 -2.10 4.27 -6.48
CA LEU A 32 -1.97 4.86 -7.81
C LEU A 32 -1.01 4.00 -8.63
N VAL A 33 -1.50 3.34 -9.69
CA VAL A 33 -0.70 2.43 -10.53
C VAL A 33 -0.76 2.84 -12.00
N GLY A 34 0.31 2.55 -12.75
CA GLY A 34 0.42 2.84 -14.19
C GLY A 34 1.86 2.93 -14.64
N THR A 35 2.09 3.16 -15.92
CA THR A 35 3.43 3.27 -16.51
C THR A 35 4.23 4.46 -15.97
N SER A 36 5.54 4.44 -16.16
CA SER A 36 6.37 5.61 -15.85
C SER A 36 5.89 6.81 -16.67
N GLY A 37 5.83 7.98 -16.05
CA GLY A 37 5.33 9.20 -16.70
C GLY A 37 3.80 9.33 -16.79
N SER A 38 3.01 8.39 -16.24
CA SER A 38 1.53 8.47 -16.28
C SER A 38 0.90 9.51 -15.33
N GLY A 39 1.70 10.28 -14.58
CA GLY A 39 1.20 11.38 -13.73
C GLY A 39 1.04 11.03 -12.23
N LYS A 40 1.24 9.80 -11.80
CA LYS A 40 1.03 9.32 -10.41
C LYS A 40 1.77 10.14 -9.35
N SER A 41 3.09 10.25 -9.48
CA SER A 41 3.91 11.03 -8.54
C SER A 41 3.59 12.51 -8.59
N THR A 42 3.14 13.05 -9.75
CA THR A 42 2.65 14.42 -9.87
C THR A 42 1.37 14.60 -9.07
N LEU A 43 0.40 13.69 -9.20
CA LEU A 43 -0.83 13.70 -8.42
C LEU A 43 -0.55 13.58 -6.92
N LEU A 44 0.33 12.64 -6.52
CA LEU A 44 0.74 12.48 -5.12
C LEU A 44 1.35 13.78 -4.55
N ARG A 45 2.20 14.45 -5.33
CA ARG A 45 2.84 15.72 -4.95
C ARG A 45 1.86 16.90 -4.91
N MET A 46 0.78 16.85 -5.69
CA MET A 46 -0.29 17.85 -5.59
C MET A 46 -1.11 17.68 -4.30
N ILE A 47 -1.37 16.45 -3.85
CA ILE A 47 -2.04 16.19 -2.56
C ILE A 47 -1.26 16.83 -1.41
N ASN A 48 0.08 16.77 -1.43
CA ASN A 48 0.96 17.40 -0.43
C ASN A 48 1.36 18.85 -0.77
N ARG A 49 0.74 19.44 -1.82
CA ARG A 49 1.07 20.79 -2.33
C ARG A 49 2.56 21.05 -2.53
N LEU A 50 3.34 20.00 -2.90
CA LEU A 50 4.69 20.18 -3.42
C LEU A 50 4.66 20.69 -4.87
N ILE A 51 3.56 20.45 -5.57
CA ILE A 51 3.21 20.98 -6.88
C ILE A 51 1.81 21.57 -6.76
N GLU A 52 1.63 22.83 -7.21
CA GLU A 52 0.30 23.43 -7.27
C GLU A 52 -0.44 22.92 -8.51
N PRO A 53 -1.74 22.60 -8.42
CA PRO A 53 -2.55 22.26 -9.59
C PRO A 53 -2.69 23.46 -10.55
N SER A 54 -2.92 23.18 -11.83
CA SER A 54 -3.27 24.20 -12.82
C SER A 54 -4.76 24.51 -12.80
N SER A 55 -5.60 23.52 -12.45
CA SER A 55 -7.05 23.66 -12.26
C SER A 55 -7.58 22.56 -11.35
N GLY A 56 -8.82 22.69 -10.90
CA GLY A 56 -9.47 21.78 -9.96
C GLY A 56 -9.15 22.09 -8.50
N ALA A 57 -9.59 21.24 -7.59
CA ALA A 57 -9.39 21.40 -6.15
C ALA A 57 -9.04 20.07 -5.47
N ILE A 58 -8.24 20.14 -4.39
CA ILE A 58 -8.00 19.01 -3.49
C ILE A 58 -8.50 19.40 -2.12
N ARG A 59 -9.37 18.57 -1.54
CA ARG A 59 -9.87 18.78 -0.19
C ARG A 59 -9.41 17.65 0.73
N ILE A 60 -9.05 18.00 1.95
CA ILE A 60 -8.75 17.05 3.02
C ILE A 60 -9.71 17.34 4.16
N ASP A 61 -10.52 16.33 4.54
CA ASP A 61 -11.60 16.45 5.51
C ASP A 61 -12.54 17.62 5.21
N GLY A 62 -12.89 17.79 3.92
CA GLY A 62 -13.77 18.85 3.41
C GLY A 62 -13.14 20.24 3.33
N ARG A 63 -11.87 20.42 3.76
CA ARG A 63 -11.15 21.69 3.68
C ARG A 63 -10.32 21.75 2.40
N ASP A 64 -10.48 22.81 1.62
CA ASP A 64 -9.65 23.04 0.44
C ASP A 64 -8.19 23.29 0.86
N THR A 65 -7.28 22.46 0.33
CA THR A 65 -5.86 22.56 0.62
C THR A 65 -5.24 23.88 0.17
N ALA A 66 -5.78 24.53 -0.85
CA ALA A 66 -5.30 25.84 -1.36
C ALA A 66 -5.45 26.95 -0.31
N GLY A 67 -6.47 26.87 0.55
CA GLY A 67 -6.75 27.83 1.61
C GLY A 67 -5.93 27.62 2.89
N VAL A 68 -5.15 26.54 3.00
CA VAL A 68 -4.35 26.22 4.19
C VAL A 68 -2.89 26.59 3.96
N PRO A 69 -2.17 27.19 4.93
CA PRO A 69 -0.72 27.38 4.82
C PRO A 69 0.01 26.06 4.52
N GLN A 70 0.93 26.06 3.55
CA GLN A 70 1.60 24.83 3.11
C GLN A 70 2.30 24.06 4.24
N GLU A 71 2.91 24.80 5.17
CA GLU A 71 3.59 24.22 6.32
C GLU A 71 2.60 23.50 7.26
N GLU A 72 1.44 24.10 7.51
CA GLU A 72 0.38 23.51 8.34
C GLU A 72 -0.17 22.23 7.68
N LEU A 73 -0.47 22.28 6.38
CA LEU A 73 -0.92 21.11 5.61
C LEU A 73 0.07 19.95 5.73
N ARG A 74 1.36 20.22 5.45
CA ARG A 74 2.41 19.19 5.42
C ARG A 74 2.74 18.61 6.81
N ARG A 75 2.45 19.33 7.89
CA ARG A 75 2.58 18.82 9.26
C ARG A 75 1.60 17.66 9.56
N GLY A 76 0.42 17.69 8.93
CA GLY A 76 -0.60 16.63 9.06
C GLY A 76 -0.41 15.44 8.11
N ILE A 77 0.57 15.50 7.21
CA ILE A 77 0.82 14.51 6.14
C ILE A 77 2.22 13.94 6.29
N GLY A 78 2.32 12.63 6.50
CA GLY A 78 3.57 11.91 6.38
C GLY A 78 3.92 11.70 4.91
N TYR A 79 5.18 11.89 4.52
CA TYR A 79 5.60 11.69 3.15
C TYR A 79 6.88 10.85 3.08
N ALA A 80 6.74 9.62 2.56
CA ALA A 80 7.84 8.73 2.26
C ALA A 80 8.21 8.89 0.78
N ILE A 81 9.32 9.56 0.52
CA ILE A 81 9.79 9.87 -0.84
C ILE A 81 10.56 8.69 -1.43
N GLN A 82 10.58 8.62 -2.75
CA GLN A 82 11.41 7.67 -3.51
C GLN A 82 12.88 7.73 -3.09
N GLY A 83 13.55 6.58 -2.96
CA GLY A 83 14.98 6.50 -2.61
C GLY A 83 15.28 6.79 -1.13
N HIS A 84 14.35 6.52 -0.22
CA HIS A 84 14.42 6.65 1.24
C HIS A 84 14.55 8.09 1.78
N GLY A 85 15.20 9.02 1.05
CA GLY A 85 15.35 10.44 1.37
C GLY A 85 15.92 10.74 2.75
N LEU A 86 16.67 9.81 3.36
CA LEU A 86 17.30 10.01 4.65
C LEU A 86 18.45 11.02 4.54
N PHE A 87 18.60 11.85 5.56
CA PHE A 87 19.75 12.75 5.68
C PHE A 87 21.00 11.91 5.98
N PRO A 88 21.97 11.81 5.04
CA PRO A 88 23.07 10.86 5.14
C PRO A 88 24.04 11.16 6.29
N HIS A 89 24.09 12.41 6.72
CA HIS A 89 24.97 12.89 7.81
C HIS A 89 24.27 12.96 9.17
N TRP A 90 23.03 12.44 9.27
CA TRP A 90 22.29 12.35 10.51
C TRP A 90 22.11 10.90 10.94
N SER A 91 22.12 10.66 12.24
CA SER A 91 21.78 9.36 12.79
C SER A 91 20.33 9.00 12.51
N VAL A 92 19.99 7.72 12.64
CA VAL A 92 18.62 7.20 12.54
C VAL A 92 17.68 7.96 13.47
N ALA A 93 18.04 8.08 14.75
CA ALA A 93 17.23 8.83 15.72
C ALA A 93 16.98 10.27 15.28
N ARG A 94 18.01 10.96 14.76
CA ARG A 94 17.88 12.33 14.28
C ARG A 94 17.03 12.44 13.01
N ASN A 95 17.13 11.46 12.12
CA ASN A 95 16.26 11.38 10.94
C ASN A 95 14.79 11.27 11.35
N ILE A 96 14.45 10.35 12.25
CA ILE A 96 13.09 10.16 12.76
C ILE A 96 12.60 11.41 13.50
N ALA A 97 13.44 12.01 14.32
CA ALA A 97 13.12 13.19 15.13
C ALA A 97 12.90 14.48 14.33
N THR A 98 13.12 14.49 13.02
CA THR A 98 13.11 15.71 12.19
C THR A 98 11.79 16.47 12.30
N VAL A 99 10.66 15.85 11.98
CA VAL A 99 9.36 16.53 11.99
C VAL A 99 8.87 16.86 13.39
N PRO A 100 8.94 15.93 14.38
CA PRO A 100 8.64 16.27 15.77
C PRO A 100 9.46 17.46 16.32
N GLY A 101 10.75 17.54 15.94
CA GLY A 101 11.60 18.67 16.30
C GLY A 101 11.14 20.00 15.70
N LEU A 102 10.74 20.01 14.42
CA LEU A 102 10.18 21.19 13.74
C LEU A 102 8.83 21.61 14.36
N LEU A 103 8.07 20.66 14.92
CA LEU A 103 6.82 20.92 15.64
C LEU A 103 7.02 21.40 17.07
N GLY A 104 8.26 21.51 17.54
CA GLY A 104 8.59 21.98 18.88
C GLY A 104 8.24 20.98 19.99
N TRP A 105 8.19 19.67 19.69
CA TRP A 105 7.98 18.66 20.72
C TRP A 105 9.13 18.67 21.73
N ASP A 106 8.86 18.39 22.98
CA ASP A 106 9.88 18.28 23.99
C ASP A 106 10.82 17.06 23.73
N LYS A 107 12.04 17.17 24.21
CA LYS A 107 13.09 16.15 23.93
C LYS A 107 12.72 14.76 24.48
N ALA A 108 12.01 14.69 25.60
CA ALA A 108 11.61 13.41 26.20
C ALA A 108 10.53 12.72 25.36
N ARG A 109 9.54 13.48 24.85
CA ARG A 109 8.52 12.98 23.92
C ARG A 109 9.15 12.49 22.63
N ILE A 110 10.08 13.27 22.05
CA ILE A 110 10.80 12.87 20.83
C ILE A 110 11.56 11.57 21.05
N ALA A 111 12.31 11.46 22.15
CA ALA A 111 13.08 10.25 22.45
C ALA A 111 12.19 9.01 22.59
N ARG A 112 11.07 9.11 23.32
CA ARG A 112 10.08 8.03 23.41
C ARG A 112 9.54 7.66 22.04
N ARG A 113 9.13 8.65 21.22
CA ARG A 113 8.58 8.41 19.89
C ARG A 113 9.58 7.73 18.95
N VAL A 114 10.86 8.09 19.00
CA VAL A 114 11.92 7.43 18.24
C VAL A 114 12.03 5.95 18.65
N THR A 115 12.04 5.66 19.95
CA THR A 115 12.08 4.29 20.47
C THR A 115 10.87 3.49 20.01
N GLU A 116 9.65 4.01 20.20
CA GLU A 116 8.41 3.38 19.76
C GLU A 116 8.41 3.02 18.27
N LEU A 117 8.88 3.94 17.42
CA LEU A 117 8.94 3.72 15.97
C LEU A 117 10.01 2.70 15.58
N LEU A 118 11.16 2.70 16.23
CA LEU A 118 12.19 1.70 15.99
C LEU A 118 11.68 0.29 16.37
N GLU A 119 11.05 0.15 17.54
CA GLU A 119 10.43 -1.10 17.97
C GLU A 119 9.31 -1.54 17.02
N LEU A 120 8.46 -0.60 16.59
CA LEU A 120 7.37 -0.84 15.63
C LEU A 120 7.87 -1.45 14.31
N PHE A 121 9.06 -1.01 13.86
CA PHE A 121 9.70 -1.50 12.64
C PHE A 121 10.71 -2.64 12.89
N GLU A 122 10.67 -3.29 14.07
CA GLU A 122 11.54 -4.42 14.43
C GLU A 122 13.04 -4.06 14.37
N LEU A 123 13.38 -2.85 14.74
CA LEU A 123 14.76 -2.33 14.83
C LEU A 123 15.08 -2.02 16.29
N ASP A 124 15.99 -2.79 16.91
CA ASP A 124 16.40 -2.56 18.29
C ASP A 124 16.93 -1.11 18.49
N PRO A 125 16.25 -0.28 19.31
CA PRO A 125 16.66 1.10 19.54
C PRO A 125 18.10 1.25 20.02
N ALA A 126 18.58 0.33 20.86
CA ALA A 126 19.94 0.37 21.39
C ALA A 126 21.01 0.18 20.30
N LEU A 127 20.68 -0.61 19.26
CA LEU A 127 21.60 -0.91 18.16
C LEU A 127 21.47 0.07 16.98
N TYR A 128 20.26 0.58 16.73
CA TYR A 128 19.98 1.31 15.48
C TYR A 128 19.88 2.82 15.65
N ALA A 129 19.51 3.36 16.82
CA ALA A 129 19.26 4.79 16.99
C ALA A 129 20.47 5.68 16.63
N SER A 130 21.69 5.21 16.93
CA SER A 130 22.95 5.93 16.68
C SER A 130 23.54 5.70 15.30
N LYS A 131 23.08 4.68 14.54
CA LYS A 131 23.59 4.37 13.20
C LYS A 131 23.27 5.48 12.20
N PHE A 132 24.08 5.53 11.15
CA PHE A 132 23.89 6.42 10.01
C PHE A 132 23.32 5.64 8.82
N PRO A 133 22.65 6.28 7.83
CA PRO A 133 22.06 5.60 6.69
C PRO A 133 22.98 4.64 5.95
N HIS A 134 24.25 5.00 5.74
CA HIS A 134 25.24 4.15 5.07
C HIS A 134 25.58 2.84 5.81
N GLN A 135 25.20 2.71 7.07
CA GLN A 135 25.40 1.52 7.91
C GLN A 135 24.19 0.59 7.90
N LEU A 136 23.16 0.90 7.10
CA LEU A 136 21.90 0.19 7.03
C LEU A 136 21.74 -0.50 5.67
N SER A 137 21.08 -1.68 5.67
CA SER A 137 20.59 -2.28 4.43
C SER A 137 19.50 -1.41 3.78
N GLY A 138 19.23 -1.61 2.48
CA GLY A 138 18.15 -0.90 1.78
C GLY A 138 16.79 -1.03 2.46
N GLY A 139 16.43 -2.24 2.90
CA GLY A 139 15.18 -2.47 3.65
C GLY A 139 15.13 -1.75 5.00
N GLN A 140 16.26 -1.68 5.72
CA GLN A 140 16.34 -0.91 6.96
C GLN A 140 16.21 0.60 6.71
N GLN A 141 16.86 1.12 5.65
CA GLN A 141 16.70 2.53 5.26
C GLN A 141 15.26 2.86 4.91
N GLN A 142 14.57 1.93 4.22
CA GLN A 142 13.15 2.04 3.89
C GLN A 142 12.30 2.15 5.16
N ARG A 143 12.45 1.22 6.10
CA ARG A 143 11.74 1.24 7.39
C ARG A 143 11.97 2.56 8.15
N ILE A 144 13.19 3.06 8.18
CA ILE A 144 13.51 4.36 8.80
C ILE A 144 12.87 5.53 8.05
N GLY A 145 12.80 5.49 6.71
CA GLY A 145 12.11 6.49 5.90
C GLY A 145 10.62 6.58 6.22
N VAL A 146 9.96 5.42 6.37
CA VAL A 146 8.54 5.34 6.80
C VAL A 146 8.38 5.77 8.26
N ALA A 147 9.27 5.32 9.16
CA ALA A 147 9.28 5.75 10.56
C ALA A 147 9.37 7.28 10.70
N ARG A 148 10.23 7.93 9.92
CA ARG A 148 10.33 9.39 9.87
C ARG A 148 9.04 10.04 9.40
N ALA A 149 8.40 9.49 8.36
CA ALA A 149 7.14 10.01 7.85
C ALA A 149 6.00 9.90 8.87
N LEU A 150 6.03 8.88 9.74
CA LEU A 150 5.06 8.63 10.80
C LEU A 150 5.38 9.32 12.13
N ALA A 151 6.56 9.95 12.26
CA ALA A 151 7.05 10.44 13.53
C ALA A 151 6.14 11.48 14.20
N ALA A 152 5.51 12.33 13.40
CA ALA A 152 4.58 13.37 13.86
C ALA A 152 3.12 12.91 14.01
N GLU A 153 2.86 11.59 13.97
CA GLU A 153 1.50 11.02 14.10
C GLU A 153 0.51 11.55 13.03
N PRO A 154 0.90 11.53 11.73
CA PRO A 154 0.04 12.07 10.68
C PRO A 154 -1.22 11.22 10.47
N ALA A 155 -2.33 11.85 10.06
CA ALA A 155 -3.56 11.15 9.67
C ALA A 155 -3.46 10.53 8.27
N ILE A 156 -2.57 11.04 7.42
CA ILE A 156 -2.35 10.65 6.03
C ILE A 156 -0.87 10.30 5.82
N LEU A 157 -0.61 9.19 5.14
CA LEU A 157 0.72 8.80 4.70
C LEU A 157 0.76 8.71 3.17
N LEU A 158 1.58 9.52 2.54
CA LEU A 158 1.84 9.48 1.11
C LEU A 158 3.15 8.74 0.86
N MET A 159 3.18 7.82 -0.10
CA MET A 159 4.34 6.98 -0.40
C MET A 159 4.62 6.96 -1.91
N ASP A 160 5.80 7.38 -2.34
CA ASP A 160 6.21 7.41 -3.75
C ASP A 160 7.17 6.25 -4.03
N GLU A 161 6.68 5.18 -4.66
CA GLU A 161 7.40 3.94 -4.99
C GLU A 161 8.19 3.33 -3.80
N PRO A 162 7.53 3.09 -2.65
CA PRO A 162 8.26 2.76 -1.43
C PRO A 162 9.02 1.42 -1.48
N PHE A 163 8.66 0.50 -2.36
CA PHE A 163 9.26 -0.85 -2.40
C PHE A 163 10.12 -1.11 -3.65
N GLY A 164 10.25 -0.12 -4.56
CA GLY A 164 10.89 -0.30 -5.85
C GLY A 164 12.37 -0.73 -5.80
N ALA A 165 13.09 -0.34 -4.75
CA ALA A 165 14.51 -0.65 -4.59
C ALA A 165 14.80 -1.91 -3.75
N LEU A 166 13.76 -2.65 -3.31
CA LEU A 166 13.91 -3.83 -2.46
C LEU A 166 13.95 -5.11 -3.29
N ASP A 167 14.76 -6.08 -2.84
CA ASP A 167 14.71 -7.43 -3.36
C ASP A 167 13.34 -8.11 -3.06
N PRO A 168 12.95 -9.17 -3.78
CA PRO A 168 11.60 -9.74 -3.66
C PRO A 168 11.22 -10.23 -2.26
N ILE A 169 12.17 -10.79 -1.50
CA ILE A 169 11.89 -11.34 -0.16
C ILE A 169 11.66 -10.20 0.83
N ILE A 170 12.57 -9.22 0.84
CA ILE A 170 12.46 -8.03 1.70
C ILE A 170 11.22 -7.21 1.34
N ARG A 171 10.90 -7.10 0.04
CA ARG A 171 9.70 -6.41 -0.46
C ARG A 171 8.42 -7.05 0.10
N ALA A 172 8.29 -8.38 -0.01
CA ALA A 172 7.11 -9.09 0.50
C ALA A 172 6.89 -8.83 1.99
N LYS A 173 7.96 -8.92 2.80
CA LYS A 173 7.90 -8.64 4.24
C LYS A 173 7.55 -7.18 4.53
N ALA A 174 8.14 -6.21 3.82
CA ALA A 174 7.85 -4.79 4.00
C ALA A 174 6.39 -4.43 3.65
N GLN A 175 5.79 -5.10 2.67
CA GLN A 175 4.38 -4.96 2.33
C GLN A 175 3.46 -5.51 3.43
N GLU A 176 3.78 -6.66 4.00
CA GLU A 176 3.06 -7.23 5.15
C GLU A 176 3.13 -6.30 6.37
N ASP A 177 4.33 -5.80 6.66
CA ASP A 177 4.56 -4.86 7.75
C ASP A 177 3.74 -3.56 7.55
N LEU A 178 3.63 -3.06 6.30
CA LEU A 178 2.81 -1.89 5.99
C LEU A 178 1.32 -2.14 6.23
N LEU A 179 0.79 -3.31 5.80
CA LEU A 179 -0.61 -3.68 6.04
C LEU A 179 -0.92 -3.82 7.54
N ALA A 180 -0.03 -4.46 8.31
CA ALA A 180 -0.16 -4.59 9.76
C ALA A 180 -0.11 -3.22 10.45
N LEU A 181 0.80 -2.35 10.02
CA LEU A 181 0.93 -0.98 10.50
C LEU A 181 -0.33 -0.17 10.24
N GLN A 182 -0.83 -0.20 9.01
CA GLN A 182 -2.02 0.55 8.61
C GLN A 182 -3.24 0.13 9.44
N LYS A 183 -3.46 -1.18 9.62
CA LYS A 183 -4.55 -1.72 10.47
C LYS A 183 -4.40 -1.29 11.93
N ARG A 184 -3.18 -1.31 12.46
CA ARG A 184 -2.90 -0.94 13.85
C ARG A 184 -3.12 0.54 14.12
N LEU A 185 -2.73 1.41 13.19
CA LEU A 185 -2.77 2.87 13.35
C LEU A 185 -4.06 3.50 12.79
N GLY A 186 -4.80 2.81 11.91
CA GLY A 186 -5.99 3.33 11.23
C GLY A 186 -5.68 4.53 10.33
N ILE A 187 -4.44 4.66 9.83
CA ILE A 187 -4.01 5.78 8.97
C ILE A 187 -4.50 5.60 7.54
N THR A 188 -4.71 6.72 6.85
CA THR A 188 -5.05 6.74 5.43
C THR A 188 -3.76 6.75 4.61
N ILE A 189 -3.63 5.85 3.64
CA ILE A 189 -2.42 5.74 2.81
C ILE A 189 -2.76 6.00 1.35
N VAL A 190 -1.96 6.83 0.69
CA VAL A 190 -1.91 6.92 -0.78
C VAL A 190 -0.53 6.50 -1.23
N LEU A 191 -0.46 5.44 -2.01
CA LEU A 191 0.77 4.79 -2.44
C LEU A 191 0.88 4.81 -3.96
N VAL A 192 2.04 5.21 -4.48
CA VAL A 192 2.37 5.12 -5.91
C VAL A 192 3.23 3.90 -6.16
N THR A 193 2.89 3.14 -7.20
CA THR A 193 3.70 2.03 -7.71
C THR A 193 3.55 1.90 -9.23
N HIS A 194 4.47 1.18 -9.86
CA HIS A 194 4.32 0.71 -11.24
C HIS A 194 4.00 -0.80 -11.30
N ASP A 195 3.93 -1.47 -10.16
CA ASP A 195 3.69 -2.91 -10.03
C ASP A 195 2.20 -3.18 -9.71
N MET A 196 1.51 -3.85 -10.64
CA MET A 196 0.09 -4.18 -10.46
C MET A 196 -0.15 -5.23 -9.38
N GLU A 197 0.81 -6.14 -9.15
CA GLU A 197 0.67 -7.14 -8.08
C GLU A 197 0.74 -6.50 -6.71
N GLU A 198 1.63 -5.51 -6.57
CA GLU A 198 1.69 -4.68 -5.37
C GLU A 198 0.37 -3.92 -5.14
N ALA A 199 -0.19 -3.31 -6.20
CA ALA A 199 -1.47 -2.60 -6.12
C ALA A 199 -2.62 -3.53 -5.71
N LEU A 200 -2.70 -4.73 -6.30
CA LEU A 200 -3.72 -5.74 -5.96
C LEU A 200 -3.58 -6.26 -4.53
N ARG A 201 -2.36 -6.38 -4.01
CA ARG A 201 -2.07 -6.89 -2.67
C ARG A 201 -2.36 -5.87 -1.58
N LEU A 202 -2.05 -4.60 -1.82
CA LEU A 202 -2.05 -3.56 -0.78
C LEU A 202 -3.30 -2.70 -0.79
N GLY A 203 -3.90 -2.45 -1.96
CA GLY A 203 -4.94 -1.45 -2.12
C GLY A 203 -6.33 -1.92 -1.71
N ASP A 204 -7.04 -1.11 -0.94
CA ASP A 204 -8.50 -1.20 -0.83
C ASP A 204 -9.16 -0.66 -2.10
N LYS A 205 -8.56 0.38 -2.69
CA LYS A 205 -8.90 0.95 -4.00
C LYS A 205 -7.65 1.14 -4.84
N ILE A 206 -7.80 0.94 -6.15
CA ILE A 206 -6.72 1.12 -7.14
C ILE A 206 -7.16 2.16 -8.16
N ALA A 207 -6.33 3.18 -8.32
CA ALA A 207 -6.45 4.19 -9.36
C ALA A 207 -5.46 3.87 -10.49
N VAL A 208 -5.93 3.38 -11.61
CA VAL A 208 -5.11 3.09 -12.79
C VAL A 208 -4.98 4.33 -13.63
N MET A 209 -3.75 4.81 -13.79
CA MET A 209 -3.43 6.02 -14.55
C MET A 209 -2.61 5.72 -15.80
N ASP A 210 -2.94 6.38 -16.89
CA ASP A 210 -2.14 6.41 -18.11
C ASP A 210 -2.20 7.78 -18.76
N SER A 211 -1.06 8.27 -19.27
CA SER A 211 -0.95 9.54 -20.02
C SER A 211 -1.64 10.72 -19.32
N GLY A 212 -1.48 10.84 -18.00
CA GLY A 212 -2.06 11.92 -17.17
C GLY A 212 -3.51 11.69 -16.75
N ARG A 213 -4.20 10.67 -17.25
CA ARG A 213 -5.63 10.42 -17.02
C ARG A 213 -5.88 9.26 -16.08
N LEU A 214 -6.97 9.34 -15.33
CA LEU A 214 -7.51 8.24 -14.55
C LEU A 214 -8.39 7.38 -15.47
N LEU A 215 -7.97 6.13 -15.69
CA LEU A 215 -8.69 5.20 -16.57
C LEU A 215 -9.72 4.38 -15.81
N GLN A 216 -9.38 4.00 -14.57
CA GLN A 216 -10.29 3.24 -13.69
C GLN A 216 -9.92 3.49 -12.23
N TYR A 217 -10.94 3.63 -11.38
CA TYR A 217 -10.79 3.71 -9.93
C TYR A 217 -11.78 2.74 -9.28
N ALA A 218 -11.29 1.63 -8.75
CA ALA A 218 -12.14 0.55 -8.26
C ALA A 218 -11.41 -0.31 -7.21
N SER A 219 -12.14 -1.25 -6.59
CA SER A 219 -11.52 -2.28 -5.75
C SER A 219 -10.64 -3.23 -6.58
N PRO A 220 -9.65 -3.91 -5.96
CA PRO A 220 -8.85 -4.93 -6.64
C PRO A 220 -9.69 -5.98 -7.37
N GLN A 221 -10.76 -6.43 -6.73
CA GLN A 221 -11.68 -7.41 -7.30
C GLN A 221 -12.39 -6.87 -8.54
N GLU A 222 -12.92 -5.64 -8.51
CA GLU A 222 -13.58 -5.01 -9.66
C GLU A 222 -12.62 -4.78 -10.83
N ILE A 223 -11.38 -4.37 -10.55
CA ILE A 223 -10.31 -4.24 -11.57
C ILE A 223 -10.08 -5.58 -12.27
N LEU A 224 -10.03 -6.68 -11.52
CA LEU A 224 -9.84 -8.01 -12.08
C LEU A 224 -11.09 -8.54 -12.80
N LEU A 225 -12.28 -8.30 -12.30
CA LEU A 225 -13.53 -8.82 -12.89
C LEU A 225 -14.01 -8.00 -14.08
N ARG A 226 -13.88 -6.67 -14.02
CA ARG A 226 -14.41 -5.71 -15.00
C ARG A 226 -13.36 -4.63 -15.33
N PRO A 227 -12.23 -5.01 -15.93
CA PRO A 227 -11.21 -4.03 -16.32
C PRO A 227 -11.75 -3.07 -17.38
N ALA A 228 -11.39 -1.81 -17.28
CA ALA A 228 -11.59 -0.88 -18.38
C ALA A 228 -10.85 -1.36 -19.63
N PRO A 229 -11.49 -1.30 -20.81
CA PRO A 229 -10.92 -1.85 -22.03
C PRO A 229 -9.58 -1.19 -22.41
N GLY A 230 -8.73 -1.95 -23.08
CA GLY A 230 -7.47 -1.47 -23.62
C GLY A 230 -6.32 -1.50 -22.61
N PHE A 231 -5.94 -0.37 -22.01
CA PHE A 231 -4.74 -0.28 -21.18
C PHE A 231 -4.85 -1.11 -19.89
N VAL A 232 -5.98 -1.00 -19.18
CA VAL A 232 -6.17 -1.72 -17.89
C VAL A 232 -6.17 -3.22 -18.12
N GLU A 233 -6.89 -3.70 -19.15
CA GLU A 233 -6.88 -5.12 -19.51
C GLU A 233 -5.48 -5.67 -19.79
N ARG A 234 -4.64 -4.89 -20.52
CA ARG A 234 -3.25 -5.29 -20.76
C ARG A 234 -2.40 -5.29 -19.49
N LEU A 235 -2.61 -4.31 -18.61
CA LEU A 235 -1.85 -4.15 -17.37
C LEU A 235 -2.10 -5.31 -16.39
N ILE A 236 -3.34 -5.79 -16.30
CA ILE A 236 -3.68 -6.92 -15.41
C ILE A 236 -3.26 -8.29 -15.97
N GLY A 237 -2.92 -8.39 -17.27
CA GLY A 237 -2.50 -9.61 -17.93
C GLY A 237 -3.62 -10.66 -18.07
N GLY A 238 -3.83 -11.16 -19.30
CA GLY A 238 -4.94 -12.10 -19.58
C GLY A 238 -4.81 -13.46 -18.90
N PRO A 239 -3.71 -14.23 -19.10
CA PRO A 239 -3.57 -15.61 -18.60
C PRO A 239 -3.51 -15.73 -17.08
N ASP A 240 -2.87 -14.78 -16.39
CA ASP A 240 -2.66 -14.80 -14.94
C ASP A 240 -3.82 -14.24 -14.13
N ARG A 241 -4.79 -13.64 -14.80
CA ARG A 241 -5.95 -12.99 -14.16
C ARG A 241 -6.72 -13.91 -13.20
N PRO A 242 -7.03 -15.17 -13.53
CA PRO A 242 -7.67 -16.11 -12.60
C PRO A 242 -6.84 -16.35 -11.34
N LEU A 243 -5.51 -16.51 -11.50
CA LEU A 243 -4.60 -16.72 -10.36
C LEU A 243 -4.50 -15.48 -9.47
N ARG A 244 -4.53 -14.28 -10.05
CA ARG A 244 -4.59 -13.01 -9.29
C ARG A 244 -5.90 -12.87 -8.55
N LEU A 245 -7.02 -13.27 -9.15
CA LEU A 245 -8.32 -13.28 -8.47
C LEU A 245 -8.31 -14.22 -7.24
N LEU A 246 -7.74 -15.41 -7.40
CA LEU A 246 -7.58 -16.35 -6.29
C LEU A 246 -6.64 -15.83 -5.18
N SER A 247 -5.71 -14.93 -5.51
CA SER A 247 -4.86 -14.32 -4.48
C SER A 247 -5.59 -13.35 -3.56
N LEU A 248 -6.75 -12.83 -3.99
CA LEU A 248 -7.60 -11.93 -3.20
C LEU A 248 -8.58 -12.67 -2.28
N GLY A 249 -8.95 -13.92 -2.64
CA GLY A 249 -9.85 -14.75 -1.83
C GLY A 249 -9.09 -15.52 -0.76
N LYS A 250 -9.76 -15.77 0.36
CA LYS A 250 -9.22 -16.55 1.47
C LYS A 250 -9.79 -17.96 1.49
N VAL A 251 -9.02 -18.91 2.02
CA VAL A 251 -9.48 -20.29 2.22
C VAL A 251 -10.76 -20.35 3.05
N ALA A 252 -10.87 -19.50 4.08
CA ALA A 252 -12.07 -19.40 4.92
C ALA A 252 -13.34 -19.06 4.13
N ASP A 253 -13.23 -18.35 3.02
CA ASP A 253 -14.38 -17.93 2.21
C ASP A 253 -15.08 -19.11 1.48
N LEU A 254 -14.33 -20.21 1.27
CA LEU A 254 -14.79 -21.42 0.59
C LEU A 254 -14.72 -22.67 1.48
N ALA A 255 -14.40 -22.51 2.78
CA ALA A 255 -14.33 -23.63 3.71
C ALA A 255 -15.72 -24.23 3.93
N GLU A 256 -15.81 -25.57 3.84
CA GLU A 256 -17.02 -26.35 4.05
C GLU A 256 -16.80 -27.43 5.12
N PRO A 257 -17.85 -27.89 5.82
CA PRO A 257 -17.71 -29.01 6.76
C PRO A 257 -17.21 -30.28 6.08
N GLY A 258 -16.19 -30.90 6.66
CA GLY A 258 -15.63 -32.14 6.12
C GLY A 258 -14.15 -32.30 6.44
N SER A 259 -13.61 -33.49 6.21
CA SER A 259 -12.19 -33.78 6.36
C SER A 259 -11.49 -33.63 5.01
N GLY A 260 -10.41 -32.89 4.97
CA GLY A 260 -9.50 -32.78 3.84
C GLY A 260 -8.26 -33.68 4.03
N SER A 261 -7.37 -33.67 3.04
CA SER A 261 -6.13 -34.45 3.05
C SER A 261 -4.92 -33.59 3.50
N GLY A 262 -3.96 -34.24 4.15
CA GLY A 262 -2.66 -33.69 4.48
C GLY A 262 -2.64 -32.69 5.65
N GLU A 263 -1.51 -31.96 5.78
CA GLU A 263 -1.37 -30.89 6.77
C GLU A 263 -2.40 -29.77 6.52
N PRO A 264 -3.06 -29.30 7.59
CA PRO A 264 -4.05 -28.24 7.46
C PRO A 264 -3.44 -26.94 6.92
N ILE A 265 -4.17 -26.27 6.01
CA ILE A 265 -3.85 -24.92 5.54
C ILE A 265 -4.49 -23.89 6.47
N ALA A 266 -3.83 -22.76 6.68
CA ALA A 266 -4.37 -21.66 7.46
C ALA A 266 -5.65 -21.09 6.81
N ALA A 267 -6.66 -20.77 7.61
CA ALA A 267 -7.94 -20.26 7.14
C ALA A 267 -7.81 -18.89 6.42
N ASP A 268 -6.81 -18.10 6.79
CA ASP A 268 -6.49 -16.79 6.18
C ASP A 268 -5.51 -16.88 5.00
N ALA A 269 -5.03 -18.09 4.65
CA ALA A 269 -4.22 -18.31 3.45
C ALA A 269 -5.02 -17.98 2.18
N SER A 270 -4.33 -17.61 1.09
CA SER A 270 -5.00 -17.31 -0.17
C SER A 270 -5.52 -18.57 -0.86
N LEU A 271 -6.59 -18.43 -1.65
CA LEU A 271 -7.08 -19.51 -2.52
C LEU A 271 -6.03 -19.93 -3.57
N ARG A 272 -5.14 -19.02 -3.95
CA ARG A 272 -4.00 -19.32 -4.84
C ARG A 272 -3.02 -20.29 -4.18
N ASP A 273 -2.68 -20.06 -2.90
CA ASP A 273 -1.77 -20.94 -2.17
C ASP A 273 -2.41 -22.32 -1.95
N ALA A 274 -3.70 -22.34 -1.63
CA ALA A 274 -4.47 -23.60 -1.54
C ALA A 274 -4.46 -24.37 -2.87
N LEU A 275 -4.69 -23.68 -4.00
CA LEU A 275 -4.61 -24.27 -5.34
C LEU A 275 -3.23 -24.87 -5.61
N ALA A 276 -2.17 -24.12 -5.30
CA ALA A 276 -0.79 -24.58 -5.52
C ALA A 276 -0.49 -25.85 -4.72
N ILE A 277 -0.91 -25.93 -3.46
CA ILE A 277 -0.73 -27.12 -2.59
C ILE A 277 -1.54 -28.31 -3.13
N LEU A 278 -2.81 -28.09 -3.53
CA LEU A 278 -3.66 -29.14 -4.13
C LEU A 278 -3.03 -29.75 -5.36
N LEU A 279 -2.56 -28.91 -6.28
CA LEU A 279 -1.90 -29.36 -7.52
C LEU A 279 -0.60 -30.10 -7.22
N TRP A 280 0.24 -29.60 -6.32
CA TRP A 280 1.49 -30.22 -5.92
C TRP A 280 1.30 -31.61 -5.28
N ARG A 281 0.31 -31.72 -4.41
CA ARG A 281 -0.02 -32.97 -3.69
C ARG A 281 -0.92 -33.91 -4.51
N ARG A 282 -1.42 -33.47 -5.65
CA ARG A 282 -2.45 -34.17 -6.44
C ARG A 282 -3.66 -34.57 -5.60
N ALA A 283 -4.15 -33.65 -4.77
CA ALA A 283 -5.24 -33.84 -3.84
C ALA A 283 -6.49 -33.09 -4.31
N ASP A 284 -7.68 -33.62 -3.99
CA ASP A 284 -8.97 -33.00 -4.33
C ASP A 284 -9.46 -32.04 -3.24
N SER A 285 -8.92 -32.15 -2.04
CA SER A 285 -9.28 -31.26 -0.92
C SER A 285 -8.13 -31.15 0.10
N LEU A 286 -8.09 -30.02 0.82
CA LEU A 286 -7.18 -29.75 1.94
C LEU A 286 -7.99 -29.58 3.23
N SER A 287 -7.44 -30.06 4.35
CA SER A 287 -7.95 -29.70 5.67
C SER A 287 -7.67 -28.22 5.94
N VAL A 288 -8.62 -27.51 6.53
CA VAL A 288 -8.46 -26.12 6.96
C VAL A 288 -8.16 -26.09 8.45
N ALA A 289 -7.18 -25.30 8.86
CA ALA A 289 -6.84 -25.13 10.27
C ALA A 289 -8.02 -24.43 10.98
N GLY A 290 -8.73 -25.16 11.82
CA GLY A 290 -9.84 -24.64 12.62
C GLY A 290 -9.33 -24.09 13.96
N ALA A 291 -10.09 -23.18 14.57
CA ALA A 291 -9.94 -22.88 15.99
C ALA A 291 -10.33 -24.09 16.82
N ASP A 292 -9.57 -24.37 17.89
CA ASP A 292 -9.80 -25.50 18.79
C ASP A 292 -11.29 -25.68 19.15
N GLY A 293 -11.82 -26.89 18.90
CA GLY A 293 -13.21 -27.26 19.23
C GLY A 293 -14.25 -27.08 18.13
N ARG A 294 -13.89 -26.61 16.93
CA ARG A 294 -14.80 -26.58 15.77
C ARG A 294 -14.77 -27.90 14.99
N ARG A 295 -15.86 -28.16 14.24
CA ARG A 295 -15.93 -29.31 13.32
C ARG A 295 -14.82 -29.17 12.28
N PRO A 296 -14.23 -30.29 11.80
CA PRO A 296 -13.25 -30.23 10.73
C PRO A 296 -13.84 -29.58 9.48
N GLU A 297 -13.08 -28.70 8.90
CA GLU A 297 -13.41 -27.98 7.67
C GLU A 297 -12.41 -28.33 6.58
N ARG A 298 -12.83 -28.25 5.33
CA ARG A 298 -12.00 -28.49 4.16
C ARG A 298 -12.28 -27.44 3.09
N VAL A 299 -11.32 -27.25 2.19
CA VAL A 299 -11.48 -26.53 0.93
C VAL A 299 -11.22 -27.50 -0.22
N THR A 300 -12.07 -27.46 -1.26
CA THR A 300 -11.97 -28.38 -2.39
C THR A 300 -11.42 -27.71 -3.64
N LEU A 301 -10.71 -28.49 -4.46
CA LEU A 301 -10.19 -28.04 -5.76
C LEU A 301 -11.32 -27.52 -6.65
N SER A 302 -12.46 -28.21 -6.66
CA SER A 302 -13.62 -27.80 -7.47
C SER A 302 -14.17 -26.44 -7.07
N ALA A 303 -14.28 -26.14 -5.76
CA ALA A 303 -14.74 -24.84 -5.27
C ALA A 303 -13.76 -23.69 -5.68
N ILE A 304 -12.45 -23.95 -5.56
CA ILE A 304 -11.42 -22.98 -5.95
C ILE A 304 -11.47 -22.72 -7.46
N LEU A 305 -11.60 -23.76 -8.29
CA LEU A 305 -11.69 -23.60 -9.75
C LEU A 305 -12.97 -22.87 -10.20
N GLN A 306 -14.09 -23.07 -9.50
CA GLN A 306 -15.32 -22.28 -9.73
C GLN A 306 -15.10 -20.80 -9.43
N GLN A 307 -14.40 -20.48 -8.34
CA GLN A 307 -14.08 -19.09 -7.99
C GLN A 307 -13.11 -18.44 -8.97
N ALA A 308 -12.19 -19.21 -9.58
CA ALA A 308 -11.27 -18.73 -10.60
C ALA A 308 -11.97 -18.48 -11.97
N GLY A 309 -13.14 -19.10 -12.20
CA GLY A 309 -13.90 -18.95 -13.42
C GLY A 309 -14.51 -17.55 -13.56
N ARG A 310 -14.83 -17.14 -14.82
CA ARG A 310 -15.62 -15.92 -15.03
C ARG A 310 -16.98 -16.11 -14.40
N PRO A 311 -17.51 -15.12 -13.67
CA PRO A 311 -18.94 -15.09 -13.43
C PRO A 311 -19.64 -15.07 -14.78
N ALA A 312 -20.62 -15.94 -14.95
CA ALA A 312 -21.42 -16.07 -16.18
C ALA A 312 -22.16 -14.75 -16.48
#